data_4a379049137920d42c2e809ebe2bcf7e
#
_entry.id   4a379049137920d42c2e809ebe2bcf7e
#
_cell.length_a   1.000
_cell.length_b   1.000
_cell.length_c   1.000
_cell.angle_alpha   90.00
_cell.angle_beta   90.00
_cell.angle_gamma   90.00
#
_symmetry.space_group_name_H-M   'P 1'
#
loop_
_entity.id
_entity.type
_entity.pdbx_description
1 polymer ?
#
loop_
_entity_poly.entity_id
_entity_poly.type
_entity_poly.pdbx_seq_one_letter_code
_entity_poly.pdbx_strand_id
1 'polypeptide(L)'
;MGWDSLAPFVDTATKYGASKGAFVLCKTSNPSSSQMQTLKIVGDHCCVFEKVAMLTVPGEDWNKHSNVGLVVGATDVAAIKAVRRVNPSAWILAPGVGAQGGDLEECCKAAISGDGYGLLLAISRRNSARGAPRA
;
A
#
# COMPACT_ATOMS: atom_id res chain seq x y z
N MET A 1 -8.89 8.95 -11.78
CA MET A 1 -8.65 7.93 -10.74
C MET A 1 -9.99 7.65 -10.06
N GLY A 2 -10.40 6.40 -10.03
CA GLY A 2 -11.69 5.92 -9.53
C GLY A 2 -11.87 4.46 -9.91
N TRP A 3 -13.01 3.85 -9.57
CA TRP A 3 -13.30 2.45 -9.88
C TRP A 3 -13.23 2.14 -11.38
N ASP A 4 -13.74 3.01 -12.21
CA ASP A 4 -13.73 2.88 -13.68
C ASP A 4 -12.33 2.62 -14.25
N SER A 5 -11.30 3.25 -13.67
CA SER A 5 -9.90 3.06 -14.06
C SER A 5 -9.29 1.78 -13.50
N LEU A 6 -9.80 1.29 -12.38
CA LEU A 6 -9.28 0.12 -11.67
C LEU A 6 -9.97 -1.18 -12.12
N ALA A 7 -11.25 -1.12 -12.41
CA ALA A 7 -12.08 -2.27 -12.74
C ALA A 7 -11.50 -3.17 -13.84
N PRO A 8 -10.98 -2.66 -14.98
CA PRO A 8 -10.45 -3.52 -16.03
C PRO A 8 -9.30 -4.43 -15.56
N PHE A 9 -8.47 -3.95 -14.63
CA PHE A 9 -7.35 -4.72 -14.06
C PHE A 9 -7.85 -5.75 -13.06
N VAL A 10 -8.75 -5.36 -12.16
CA VAL A 10 -9.31 -6.23 -11.12
C VAL A 10 -10.16 -7.34 -11.74
N ASP A 11 -11.02 -7.01 -12.70
CA ASP A 11 -11.86 -7.99 -13.41
C ASP A 11 -11.01 -8.98 -14.21
N THR A 12 -9.96 -8.48 -14.88
CA THR A 12 -9.02 -9.35 -15.59
C THR A 12 -8.29 -10.27 -14.63
N ALA A 13 -7.76 -9.74 -13.52
CA ALA A 13 -7.10 -10.53 -12.49
C ALA A 13 -8.01 -11.64 -11.97
N THR A 14 -9.28 -11.33 -11.70
CA THR A 14 -10.29 -12.29 -11.22
C THR A 14 -10.54 -13.41 -12.23
N LYS A 15 -10.57 -13.14 -13.53
CA LYS A 15 -10.72 -14.16 -14.57
C LYS A 15 -9.58 -15.16 -14.61
N TYR A 16 -8.37 -14.76 -14.24
CA TYR A 16 -7.18 -15.63 -14.17
C TYR A 16 -6.99 -16.34 -12.83
N GLY A 17 -7.97 -16.25 -11.93
CA GLY A 17 -8.03 -16.97 -10.66
C GLY A 17 -7.52 -16.16 -9.45
N ALA A 18 -7.75 -16.71 -8.27
CA ALA A 18 -7.51 -16.05 -6.97
C ALA A 18 -6.03 -15.69 -6.69
N SER A 19 -5.08 -16.15 -7.53
CA SER A 19 -3.65 -15.83 -7.37
C SER A 19 -3.21 -14.52 -8.04
N LYS A 20 -4.13 -13.79 -8.68
CA LYS A 20 -3.85 -12.54 -9.39
C LYS A 20 -4.53 -11.39 -8.69
N GLY A 21 -3.85 -10.24 -8.65
CA GLY A 21 -4.38 -9.02 -8.03
C GLY A 21 -3.72 -7.77 -8.57
N ALA A 22 -4.15 -6.63 -8.06
CA ALA A 22 -3.60 -5.32 -8.38
C ALA A 22 -3.22 -4.56 -7.11
N PHE A 23 -2.18 -3.71 -7.19
CA PHE A 23 -1.85 -2.77 -6.14
C PHE A 23 -2.24 -1.35 -6.56
N VAL A 24 -2.95 -0.66 -5.68
CA VAL A 24 -3.42 0.72 -5.88
C VAL A 24 -2.55 1.67 -5.08
N LEU A 25 -2.17 2.80 -5.67
CA LEU A 25 -1.48 3.86 -4.95
C LEU A 25 -2.39 4.45 -3.87
N CYS A 26 -1.93 4.39 -2.63
CA CYS A 26 -2.65 4.89 -1.46
C CYS A 26 -1.91 6.09 -0.86
N LYS A 27 -0.67 5.88 -0.38
CA LYS A 27 0.18 6.94 0.16
C LYS A 27 1.60 6.80 -0.34
N THR A 28 2.04 7.79 -1.09
CA THR A 28 3.37 7.79 -1.70
C THR A 28 4.41 8.54 -0.86
N SER A 29 5.70 8.26 -1.06
CA SER A 29 6.80 8.82 -0.26
C SER A 29 7.36 10.16 -0.78
N ASN A 30 6.87 10.65 -1.93
CA ASN A 30 7.34 11.92 -2.47
C ASN A 30 6.87 13.11 -1.60
N PRO A 31 7.69 14.17 -1.43
CA PRO A 31 7.39 15.29 -0.53
C PRO A 31 6.04 15.97 -0.80
N SER A 32 5.66 16.14 -2.07
CA SER A 32 4.40 16.77 -2.46
C SER A 32 3.15 15.88 -2.32
N SER A 33 3.31 14.63 -1.90
CA SER A 33 2.15 13.73 -1.70
C SER A 33 1.10 14.28 -0.75
N SER A 34 1.51 15.11 0.23
CA SER A 34 0.62 15.78 1.17
C SER A 34 -0.35 16.76 0.53
N GLN A 35 0.00 17.33 -0.63
CA GLN A 35 -0.88 18.28 -1.35
C GLN A 35 -2.21 17.65 -1.80
N MET A 36 -2.25 16.33 -1.94
CA MET A 36 -3.45 15.59 -2.34
C MET A 36 -3.85 14.54 -1.32
N GLN A 37 -2.90 13.71 -0.88
CA GLN A 37 -3.23 12.48 -0.16
C GLN A 37 -3.61 12.71 1.30
N THR A 38 -3.16 13.81 1.92
CA THR A 38 -3.51 14.17 3.31
C THR A 38 -4.62 15.20 3.41
N LEU A 39 -5.24 15.61 2.29
CA LEU A 39 -6.42 16.46 2.31
C LEU A 39 -7.55 15.76 3.09
N LYS A 40 -8.22 16.52 3.93
CA LYS A 40 -9.38 16.03 4.69
C LYS A 40 -10.62 16.02 3.82
N ILE A 41 -11.37 14.92 3.88
CA ILE A 41 -12.67 14.79 3.22
C ILE A 41 -13.74 15.29 4.18
N VAL A 42 -14.51 16.28 3.73
CA VAL A 42 -15.63 16.82 4.50
C VAL A 42 -16.73 15.75 4.60
N GLY A 43 -17.16 15.47 5.83
CA GLY A 43 -18.19 14.45 6.10
C GLY A 43 -17.64 13.05 6.44
N ASP A 44 -16.52 12.63 5.87
CA ASP A 44 -15.94 11.32 6.17
C ASP A 44 -14.94 11.33 7.34
N HIS A 45 -14.53 12.51 7.81
CA HIS A 45 -13.55 12.72 8.88
C HIS A 45 -12.21 11.99 8.68
N CYS A 46 -11.86 11.66 7.44
CA CYS A 46 -10.62 10.97 7.06
C CYS A 46 -9.84 11.74 5.99
N CYS A 47 -8.59 11.34 5.74
CA CYS A 47 -7.81 11.84 4.63
C CYS A 47 -8.11 11.06 3.34
N VAL A 48 -7.73 11.64 2.19
CA VAL A 48 -7.88 10.98 0.87
C VAL A 48 -7.23 9.61 0.85
N PHE A 49 -6.00 9.46 1.39
CA PHE A 49 -5.34 8.15 1.44
C PHE A 49 -6.07 7.13 2.33
N GLU A 50 -6.66 7.57 3.44
CA GLU A 50 -7.48 6.70 4.31
C GLU A 50 -8.76 6.27 3.59
N LYS A 51 -9.38 7.17 2.82
CA LYS A 51 -10.55 6.83 2.00
C LYS A 51 -10.22 5.77 0.94
N VAL A 52 -9.08 5.89 0.26
CA VAL A 52 -8.60 4.85 -0.66
C VAL A 52 -8.46 3.50 0.06
N ALA A 53 -7.87 3.51 1.25
CA ALA A 53 -7.73 2.30 2.04
C ALA A 53 -9.08 1.68 2.45
N MET A 54 -10.07 2.49 2.81
CA MET A 54 -11.43 2.04 3.11
C MET A 54 -12.11 1.40 1.91
N LEU A 55 -12.03 2.02 0.73
CA LEU A 55 -12.62 1.51 -0.50
C LEU A 55 -12.03 0.16 -0.95
N THR A 56 -10.83 -0.17 -0.49
CA THR A 56 -10.12 -1.43 -0.79
C THR A 56 -10.23 -2.48 0.31
N VAL A 57 -11.06 -2.29 1.32
CA VAL A 57 -11.39 -3.36 2.28
C VAL A 57 -12.04 -4.52 1.53
N PRO A 58 -11.68 -5.79 1.82
CA PRO A 58 -12.29 -6.94 1.18
C PRO A 58 -13.82 -6.90 1.24
N GLY A 59 -14.48 -7.01 0.08
CA GLY A 59 -15.92 -6.90 -0.06
C GLY A 59 -16.44 -5.50 -0.41
N GLU A 60 -15.64 -4.46 -0.22
CA GLU A 60 -15.98 -3.09 -0.60
C GLU A 60 -15.84 -2.85 -2.11
N ASP A 61 -16.31 -1.68 -2.57
CA ASP A 61 -16.48 -1.34 -3.98
C ASP A 61 -15.25 -1.59 -4.85
N TRP A 62 -14.05 -1.31 -4.33
CA TRP A 62 -12.81 -1.46 -5.09
C TRP A 62 -12.12 -2.82 -4.86
N ASN A 63 -12.68 -3.70 -4.03
CA ASN A 63 -12.05 -4.98 -3.67
C ASN A 63 -13.06 -6.12 -3.45
N LYS A 64 -14.06 -6.21 -4.31
CA LYS A 64 -15.13 -7.24 -4.24
C LYS A 64 -14.60 -8.67 -4.27
N HIS A 65 -13.45 -8.89 -4.87
CA HIS A 65 -12.83 -10.20 -5.02
C HIS A 65 -11.63 -10.44 -4.10
N SER A 66 -11.38 -9.55 -3.14
CA SER A 66 -10.27 -9.63 -2.18
C SER A 66 -8.89 -9.75 -2.86
N ASN A 67 -8.70 -9.11 -4.02
CA ASN A 67 -7.51 -9.19 -4.85
C ASN A 67 -6.85 -7.82 -5.11
N VAL A 68 -7.20 -6.81 -4.30
CA VAL A 68 -6.59 -5.47 -4.36
C VAL A 68 -5.77 -5.21 -3.11
N GLY A 69 -4.49 -4.87 -3.31
CA GLY A 69 -3.58 -4.40 -2.28
C GLY A 69 -3.30 -2.89 -2.42
N LEU A 70 -2.53 -2.35 -1.49
CA LEU A 70 -2.23 -0.93 -1.38
C LEU A 70 -0.73 -0.66 -1.47
N VAL A 71 -0.33 0.40 -2.18
CA VAL A 71 1.04 0.94 -2.12
C VAL A 71 1.08 2.03 -1.06
N VAL A 72 1.90 1.81 -0.01
CA VAL A 72 2.11 2.79 1.07
C VAL A 72 3.61 2.93 1.32
N GLY A 73 4.16 4.13 1.14
CA GLY A 73 5.59 4.37 1.28
C GLY A 73 6.11 4.05 2.67
N ALA A 74 7.23 3.32 2.76
CA ALA A 74 7.85 2.88 4.02
C ALA A 74 8.40 4.03 4.89
N THR A 75 8.52 5.24 4.33
CA THR A 75 9.00 6.43 5.05
C THR A 75 7.92 7.08 5.93
N ASP A 76 6.65 6.74 5.73
CA ASP A 76 5.52 7.29 6.48
C ASP A 76 4.84 6.20 7.33
N VAL A 77 5.49 5.86 8.45
CA VAL A 77 5.01 4.85 9.41
C VAL A 77 3.64 5.23 9.98
N ALA A 78 3.35 6.51 10.15
CA ALA A 78 2.05 6.97 10.64
C ALA A 78 0.92 6.67 9.64
N ALA A 79 1.18 6.88 8.35
CA ALA A 79 0.23 6.51 7.29
C ALA A 79 0.04 4.99 7.21
N ILE A 80 1.09 4.19 7.36
CA ILE A 80 0.99 2.72 7.41
C ILE A 80 0.06 2.29 8.56
N LYS A 81 0.26 2.84 9.77
CA LYS A 81 -0.60 2.56 10.94
C LYS A 81 -2.06 2.97 10.68
N ALA A 82 -2.26 4.12 10.06
CA ALA A 82 -3.61 4.59 9.72
C ALA A 82 -4.30 3.66 8.70
N VAL A 83 -3.59 3.24 7.66
CA VAL A 83 -4.10 2.26 6.68
C VAL A 83 -4.43 0.94 7.36
N ARG A 84 -3.54 0.41 8.19
CA ARG A 84 -3.76 -0.85 8.91
C ARG A 84 -4.97 -0.79 9.84
N ARG A 85 -5.23 0.37 10.47
CA ARG A 85 -6.41 0.58 11.32
C ARG A 85 -7.71 0.49 10.54
N VAL A 86 -7.79 1.09 9.33
CA VAL A 86 -9.02 1.14 8.53
C VAL A 86 -9.19 -0.07 7.62
N ASN A 87 -8.09 -0.76 7.28
CA ASN A 87 -8.08 -1.98 6.49
C ASN A 87 -7.09 -2.99 7.09
N PRO A 88 -7.50 -3.72 8.15
CA PRO A 88 -6.61 -4.63 8.90
C PRO A 88 -6.01 -5.77 8.06
N SER A 89 -6.71 -6.23 7.03
CA SER A 89 -6.30 -7.34 6.17
C SER A 89 -5.60 -6.93 4.87
N ALA A 90 -5.38 -5.62 4.65
CA ALA A 90 -4.77 -5.13 3.41
C ALA A 90 -3.39 -5.76 3.15
N TRP A 91 -3.12 -6.16 1.91
CA TRP A 91 -1.76 -6.33 1.44
C TRP A 91 -1.14 -4.96 1.17
N ILE A 92 -0.06 -4.64 1.85
CA ILE A 92 0.68 -3.38 1.72
C ILE A 92 1.99 -3.65 1.00
N LEU A 93 2.17 -3.05 -0.18
CA LEU A 93 3.45 -2.94 -0.84
C LEU A 93 4.13 -1.66 -0.34
N ALA A 94 5.24 -1.80 0.38
CA ALA A 94 5.94 -0.70 1.03
C ALA A 94 7.32 -0.43 0.36
N PRO A 95 7.38 0.46 -0.64
CA PRO A 95 8.64 0.89 -1.21
C PRO A 95 9.33 1.95 -0.34
N GLY A 96 10.66 2.08 -0.48
CA GLY A 96 11.44 3.17 0.12
C GLY A 96 12.20 2.81 1.39
N VAL A 97 12.23 1.55 1.80
CA VAL A 97 13.09 1.09 2.90
C VAL A 97 14.57 1.28 2.55
N GLY A 98 15.33 1.87 3.45
CA GLY A 98 16.76 2.11 3.34
C GLY A 98 17.10 3.26 2.38
N ALA A 99 16.99 3.08 1.07
CA ALA A 99 17.42 4.08 0.07
C ALA A 99 16.67 5.42 0.14
N GLN A 100 15.44 5.45 0.64
CA GLN A 100 14.63 6.65 0.84
C GLN A 100 14.50 7.04 2.32
N GLY A 101 15.26 6.42 3.21
CA GLY A 101 15.26 6.71 4.65
C GLY A 101 14.19 5.98 5.47
N GLY A 102 13.42 5.06 4.85
CA GLY A 102 12.47 4.23 5.60
C GLY A 102 13.20 3.26 6.53
N ASP A 103 12.80 3.24 7.80
CA ASP A 103 13.27 2.28 8.79
C ASP A 103 12.57 0.93 8.60
N LEU A 104 13.37 -0.14 8.47
CA LEU A 104 12.85 -1.48 8.20
C LEU A 104 12.03 -2.02 9.37
N GLU A 105 12.56 -1.88 10.58
CA GLU A 105 11.93 -2.46 11.78
C GLU A 105 10.62 -1.77 12.11
N GLU A 106 10.59 -0.45 12.09
CA GLU A 106 9.39 0.34 12.34
C GLU A 106 8.33 0.12 11.25
N CYS A 107 8.75 0.00 9.98
CA CYS A 107 7.85 -0.34 8.88
C CYS A 107 7.23 -1.72 9.08
N CYS A 108 8.02 -2.73 9.42
CA CYS A 108 7.52 -4.09 9.68
C CYS A 108 6.54 -4.12 10.85
N LYS A 109 6.88 -3.50 11.98
CA LYS A 109 5.99 -3.42 13.15
C LYS A 109 4.65 -2.75 12.85
N ALA A 110 4.66 -1.74 11.97
CA ALA A 110 3.45 -1.01 11.61
C ALA A 110 2.59 -1.71 10.54
N ALA A 111 3.24 -2.41 9.62
CA ALA A 111 2.59 -2.91 8.40
C ALA A 111 2.16 -4.37 8.46
N ILE A 112 2.82 -5.21 9.27
CA ILE A 112 2.44 -6.63 9.43
C ILE A 112 1.06 -6.70 10.11
N SER A 113 0.16 -7.49 9.52
CA SER A 113 -1.15 -7.76 10.12
C SER A 113 -1.05 -8.72 11.30
N GLY A 114 -2.13 -8.84 12.09
CA GLY A 114 -2.13 -9.66 13.31
C GLY A 114 -1.84 -11.15 13.10
N ASP A 115 -2.01 -11.66 11.88
CA ASP A 115 -1.69 -13.02 11.47
C ASP A 115 -0.24 -13.20 10.96
N GLY A 116 0.57 -12.13 10.96
CA GLY A 116 1.96 -12.14 10.52
C GLY A 116 2.20 -11.93 9.02
N TYR A 117 1.15 -11.60 8.26
CA TYR A 117 1.20 -11.41 6.80
C TYR A 117 0.90 -9.96 6.39
N GLY A 118 0.56 -9.76 5.12
CA GLY A 118 0.03 -8.52 4.59
C GLY A 118 1.07 -7.45 4.25
N LEU A 119 2.38 -7.76 4.25
CA LEU A 119 3.45 -6.82 3.90
C LEU A 119 4.36 -7.37 2.81
N LEU A 120 4.59 -6.56 1.77
CA LEU A 120 5.61 -6.75 0.74
C LEU A 120 6.58 -5.57 0.76
N LEU A 121 7.85 -5.82 1.03
CA LEU A 121 8.91 -4.81 1.05
C LEU A 121 9.65 -4.76 -0.27
N ALA A 122 9.68 -3.58 -0.92
CA ALA A 122 10.48 -3.35 -2.11
C ALA A 122 11.84 -2.74 -1.76
N ILE A 123 12.89 -3.57 -1.69
CA ILE A 123 14.26 -3.17 -1.27
C ILE A 123 15.26 -3.46 -2.40
N SER A 124 15.10 -2.85 -3.58
CA SER A 124 15.92 -3.17 -4.75
C SER A 124 17.35 -2.62 -4.67
N ARG A 125 17.52 -1.34 -4.40
CA ARG A 125 18.85 -0.69 -4.40
C ARG A 125 19.81 -1.22 -3.34
N ARG A 126 19.32 -1.61 -2.17
CA ARG A 126 20.14 -2.19 -1.11
C ARG A 126 20.59 -3.62 -1.44
N ASN A 127 19.76 -4.39 -2.13
CA ASN A 127 20.09 -5.75 -2.55
C ASN A 127 21.09 -5.76 -3.70
N SER A 128 20.98 -4.81 -4.65
CA SER A 128 21.93 -4.67 -5.76
C SER A 128 23.35 -4.34 -5.29
N ALA A 129 23.50 -3.53 -4.23
CA ALA A 129 24.79 -3.17 -3.69
C ALA A 129 25.52 -4.32 -2.94
N ARG A 130 24.81 -5.37 -2.53
CA ARG A 130 25.41 -6.55 -1.87
C ARG A 130 25.91 -7.61 -2.83
N GLY A 131 25.53 -7.55 -4.10
CA GLY A 131 25.86 -8.54 -5.12
C GLY A 131 27.01 -8.14 -6.07
N ALA A 132 27.58 -6.95 -5.96
CA ALA A 132 28.73 -6.56 -6.76
C ALA A 132 30.01 -7.18 -6.16
N PRO A 133 30.75 -8.05 -6.91
CA PRO A 133 32.07 -8.50 -6.44
C PRO A 133 32.97 -7.27 -6.32
N ARG A 134 33.63 -7.13 -5.19
CA ARG A 134 34.71 -6.14 -5.02
C ARG A 134 35.85 -6.58 -5.92
N ALA A 135 36.16 -5.77 -6.95
CA ALA A 135 37.37 -5.89 -7.74
C ALA A 135 38.61 -5.57 -6.88
#